data_d2938a6f7f4605c074ed88ff92b87364
#
_entry.id   d2938a6f7f4605c074ed88ff92b87364
#
_cell.length_a   1.000
_cell.length_b   1.000
_cell.length_c   1.000
_cell.angle_alpha   90.00
_cell.angle_beta   90.00
_cell.angle_gamma   90.00
#
_symmetry.space_group_name_H-M   'P 1'
#
loop_
_entity.id
_entity.type
_entity.pdbx_description
1 polymer ?
#
loop_
_entity_poly.entity_id
_entity_poly.type
_entity_poly.pdbx_seq_one_letter_code
_entity_poly.pdbx_strand_id
1 'polypeptide(L)'
;MGVLACLYITQGIPFGFFSHALPAILRDYGVDLKTISIISFFAFPWSLKFLWAPVLDRYGNARIGHRKSWIFPLQACVVALLVMIALLQPQSLAGVQLVWLVGLLLLVNFAAATQDIATDGLAVTTLAAHERGYGNSIQVSGFRVGMVVGGGATLLLMGTWGWCNAFLGMALLIVLATLPLLWFREPALQPEPVAGGARHPSLWSVFRSFLRVPGVRAWLLIVAVFKLGDSLGSGMARPLLVDVGLSLQEIGVISGVIGMVASIVGALLGGRAVVVLGCRRALLWLGGLQAVSMLGYAWISHVHAGWWAAAFVVSIEHVVGSMATVALYTGMMDVCRKSCAGSDFTLQASLLAGASGLVYLLSGFSADQFGYFNHYLLAVAVALLALLPVYFWRDQRVE
;
A
#
# COMPACT_ATOMS: atom_id res chain seq x y z
N MET A 1 -7.40 -7.85 -15.89
CA MET A 1 -6.22 -8.15 -15.05
C MET A 1 -4.98 -7.37 -15.50
N GLY A 2 -4.49 -7.46 -16.76
CA GLY A 2 -3.27 -6.77 -17.20
C GLY A 2 -3.29 -5.25 -17.01
N VAL A 3 -4.41 -4.57 -17.29
CA VAL A 3 -4.56 -3.13 -17.06
C VAL A 3 -4.39 -2.78 -15.58
N LEU A 4 -4.99 -3.56 -14.67
CA LEU A 4 -4.83 -3.34 -13.23
C LEU A 4 -3.38 -3.52 -12.79
N ALA A 5 -2.68 -4.55 -13.31
CA ALA A 5 -1.25 -4.74 -13.05
C ALA A 5 -0.43 -3.50 -13.41
N CYS A 6 -0.64 -2.97 -14.63
CA CYS A 6 0.03 -1.76 -15.10
C CYS A 6 -0.28 -0.55 -14.20
N LEU A 7 -1.55 -0.36 -13.82
CA LEU A 7 -1.96 0.76 -12.97
C LEU A 7 -1.35 0.67 -11.56
N TYR A 8 -1.32 -0.51 -10.94
CA TYR A 8 -0.71 -0.67 -9.63
C TYR A 8 0.83 -0.56 -9.66
N ILE A 9 1.48 -0.97 -10.76
CA ILE A 9 2.91 -0.69 -10.96
C ILE A 9 3.16 0.82 -11.01
N THR A 10 2.35 1.58 -11.79
CA THR A 10 2.53 3.04 -11.87
C THR A 10 2.33 3.75 -10.54
N GLN A 11 1.51 3.23 -9.64
CA GLN A 11 1.33 3.78 -8.28
C GLN A 11 2.50 3.44 -7.35
N GLY A 12 3.05 2.25 -7.50
CA GLY A 12 4.21 1.82 -6.72
C GLY A 12 5.47 2.64 -7.03
N ILE A 13 5.64 3.14 -8.25
CA ILE A 13 6.84 3.89 -8.66
C ILE A 13 7.03 5.18 -7.83
N PRO A 14 6.08 6.14 -7.76
CA PRO A 14 6.23 7.33 -6.93
C PRO A 14 6.38 7.00 -5.46
N PHE A 15 5.62 6.03 -4.96
CA PHE A 15 5.68 5.62 -3.56
C PHE A 15 7.04 5.03 -3.20
N GLY A 16 7.59 4.15 -4.05
CA GLY A 16 8.91 3.56 -3.87
C GLY A 16 10.03 4.59 -3.92
N PHE A 17 9.96 5.55 -4.85
CA PHE A 17 10.88 6.68 -4.91
C PHE A 17 10.85 7.49 -3.60
N PHE A 18 9.67 7.89 -3.16
CA PHE A 18 9.49 8.72 -1.98
C PHE A 18 9.94 8.01 -0.69
N SER A 19 9.64 6.71 -0.56
CA SER A 19 9.92 5.95 0.65
C SER A 19 11.37 5.43 0.74
N HIS A 20 12.02 5.18 -0.39
CA HIS A 20 13.31 4.49 -0.42
C HIS A 20 14.42 5.30 -1.08
N ALA A 21 14.19 5.91 -2.26
CA ALA A 21 15.24 6.63 -2.98
C ALA A 21 15.46 8.04 -2.43
N LEU A 22 14.37 8.79 -2.21
CA LEU A 22 14.45 10.19 -1.79
C LEU A 22 15.27 10.42 -0.52
N PRO A 23 15.09 9.67 0.59
CA PRO A 23 15.88 9.87 1.79
C PRO A 23 17.37 9.67 1.56
N ALA A 24 17.74 8.68 0.75
CA ALA A 24 19.14 8.40 0.41
C ALA A 24 19.74 9.54 -0.43
N ILE A 25 18.99 10.00 -1.44
CA ILE A 25 19.40 11.13 -2.30
C ILE A 25 19.60 12.40 -1.47
N LEU A 26 18.62 12.76 -0.65
CA LEU A 26 18.71 13.95 0.20
C LEU A 26 19.94 13.88 1.13
N ARG A 27 20.24 12.68 1.66
CA ARG A 27 21.40 12.48 2.51
C ARG A 27 22.71 12.62 1.77
N ASP A 28 22.79 12.10 0.55
CA ASP A 28 23.96 12.22 -0.34
C ASP A 28 24.27 13.69 -0.69
N TYR A 29 23.23 14.51 -0.88
CA TYR A 29 23.35 15.96 -1.05
C TYR A 29 23.59 16.73 0.25
N GLY A 30 23.82 16.06 1.39
CA GLY A 30 24.18 16.68 2.66
C GLY A 30 23.00 17.27 3.45
N VAL A 31 21.75 16.97 3.09
CA VAL A 31 20.57 17.40 3.85
C VAL A 31 20.58 16.73 5.23
N ASP A 32 20.29 17.49 6.28
CA ASP A 32 20.27 16.99 7.64
C ASP A 32 19.13 16.00 7.90
N LEU A 33 19.34 15.07 8.83
CA LEU A 33 18.39 13.99 9.13
C LEU A 33 17.03 14.49 9.62
N LYS A 34 17.01 15.64 10.31
CA LYS A 34 15.77 16.24 10.82
C LYS A 34 14.89 16.73 9.65
N THR A 35 15.50 17.41 8.69
CA THR A 35 14.82 17.86 7.46
C THR A 35 14.32 16.67 6.62
N ILE A 36 15.14 15.60 6.48
CA ILE A 36 14.73 14.37 5.78
C ILE A 36 13.51 13.73 6.45
N SER A 37 13.50 13.68 7.79
CA SER A 37 12.35 13.13 8.53
C SER A 37 11.07 13.95 8.32
N ILE A 38 11.17 15.28 8.30
CA ILE A 38 10.04 16.17 8.02
C ILE A 38 9.51 15.96 6.58
N ILE A 39 10.42 15.84 5.60
CA ILE A 39 10.06 15.59 4.21
C ILE A 39 9.37 14.22 4.06
N SER A 40 9.83 13.19 4.77
CA SER A 40 9.21 11.87 4.75
C SER A 40 7.77 11.88 5.28
N PHE A 41 7.43 12.83 6.17
CA PHE A 41 6.06 13.01 6.63
C PHE A 41 5.09 13.47 5.52
N PHE A 42 5.60 14.04 4.40
CA PHE A 42 4.76 14.42 3.26
C PHE A 42 4.17 13.23 2.47
N ALA A 43 4.37 11.98 2.92
CA ALA A 43 3.59 10.83 2.46
C ALA A 43 2.13 10.82 3.00
N PHE A 44 1.77 11.77 3.90
CA PHE A 44 0.44 11.85 4.50
C PHE A 44 -0.76 11.89 3.52
N PRO A 45 -0.67 12.35 2.24
CA PRO A 45 -1.80 12.30 1.32
C PRO A 45 -2.39 10.89 1.17
N TRP A 46 -1.58 9.85 1.28
CA TRP A 46 -2.03 8.46 1.22
C TRP A 46 -2.96 8.06 2.38
N SER A 47 -2.74 8.62 3.56
CA SER A 47 -3.60 8.38 4.73
C SER A 47 -4.86 9.26 4.72
N LEU A 48 -4.79 10.45 4.13
CA LEU A 48 -5.89 11.42 4.11
C LEU A 48 -6.76 11.37 2.85
N LYS A 49 -6.40 10.54 1.83
CA LYS A 49 -7.09 10.49 0.55
C LYS A 49 -8.60 10.20 0.66
N PHE A 50 -9.08 9.61 1.75
CA PHE A 50 -10.51 9.42 1.99
C PHE A 50 -11.29 10.73 2.06
N LEU A 51 -10.66 11.85 2.43
CA LEU A 51 -11.32 13.15 2.53
C LEU A 51 -11.87 13.65 1.20
N TRP A 52 -11.18 13.34 0.09
CA TRP A 52 -11.61 13.76 -1.26
C TRP A 52 -12.06 12.60 -2.16
N ALA A 53 -11.99 11.36 -1.70
CA ALA A 53 -12.46 10.20 -2.47
C ALA A 53 -13.91 10.32 -2.98
N PRO A 54 -14.89 10.91 -2.21
CA PRO A 54 -16.25 11.11 -2.71
C PRO A 54 -16.34 12.05 -3.91
N VAL A 55 -15.36 12.92 -4.12
CA VAL A 55 -15.30 13.79 -5.31
C VAL A 55 -15.10 12.95 -6.56
N LEU A 56 -14.21 11.93 -6.48
CA LEU A 56 -13.90 11.05 -7.61
C LEU A 56 -15.05 10.09 -7.93
N ASP A 57 -15.83 9.69 -6.93
CA ASP A 57 -17.02 8.88 -7.16
C ASP A 57 -18.16 9.70 -7.77
N ARG A 58 -18.24 10.99 -7.43
CA ARG A 58 -19.31 11.86 -7.89
C ARG A 58 -19.06 12.42 -9.28
N TYR A 59 -17.83 12.83 -9.58
CA TYR A 59 -17.47 13.49 -10.82
C TYR A 59 -16.66 12.57 -11.71
N GLY A 60 -17.09 12.39 -12.95
CA GLY A 60 -16.41 11.59 -13.96
C GLY A 60 -17.11 11.75 -15.32
N ASN A 61 -16.41 11.44 -16.38
CA ASN A 61 -16.95 11.53 -17.73
C ASN A 61 -17.34 10.14 -18.23
N ALA A 62 -18.65 9.89 -18.33
CA ALA A 62 -19.18 8.59 -18.78
C ALA A 62 -18.80 8.25 -20.24
N ARG A 63 -18.46 9.26 -21.09
CA ARG A 63 -18.11 9.02 -22.51
C ARG A 63 -16.76 8.32 -22.68
N ILE A 64 -15.79 8.67 -21.84
CA ILE A 64 -14.43 8.08 -21.88
C ILE A 64 -14.22 7.02 -20.79
N GLY A 65 -15.18 6.89 -19.87
CA GLY A 65 -15.13 6.07 -18.67
C GLY A 65 -14.99 6.91 -17.42
N HIS A 66 -15.79 6.62 -16.41
CA HIS A 66 -15.85 7.40 -15.17
C HIS A 66 -14.49 7.45 -14.47
N ARG A 67 -13.85 6.30 -14.25
CA ARG A 67 -12.55 6.19 -13.60
C ARG A 67 -11.40 6.59 -14.53
N LYS A 68 -11.50 6.21 -15.79
CA LYS A 68 -10.50 6.61 -16.82
C LYS A 68 -10.36 8.12 -16.91
N SER A 69 -11.45 8.88 -16.77
CA SER A 69 -11.42 10.34 -16.83
C SER A 69 -10.63 11.00 -15.70
N TRP A 70 -10.35 10.28 -14.62
CA TRP A 70 -9.45 10.69 -13.54
C TRP A 70 -8.03 10.13 -13.73
N ILE A 71 -7.90 8.85 -14.11
CA ILE A 71 -6.59 8.19 -14.20
C ILE A 71 -5.71 8.86 -15.26
N PHE A 72 -6.23 9.12 -16.47
CA PHE A 72 -5.43 9.72 -17.55
C PHE A 72 -4.83 11.10 -17.19
N PRO A 73 -5.61 12.11 -16.75
CA PRO A 73 -5.04 13.40 -16.44
C PRO A 73 -4.11 13.37 -15.23
N LEU A 74 -4.37 12.49 -14.25
CA LEU A 74 -3.49 12.35 -13.09
C LEU A 74 -2.15 11.70 -13.46
N GLN A 75 -2.16 10.67 -14.31
CA GLN A 75 -0.91 10.08 -14.83
C GLN A 75 -0.14 11.07 -15.70
N ALA A 76 -0.83 11.80 -16.57
CA ALA A 76 -0.19 12.86 -17.36
C ALA A 76 0.43 13.95 -16.47
N CYS A 77 -0.26 14.32 -15.38
CA CYS A 77 0.26 15.24 -14.38
C CYS A 77 1.52 14.69 -13.70
N VAL A 78 1.50 13.42 -13.25
CA VAL A 78 2.68 12.78 -12.65
C VAL A 78 3.85 12.75 -13.63
N VAL A 79 3.62 12.37 -14.90
CA VAL A 79 4.65 12.37 -15.95
C VAL A 79 5.22 13.77 -16.15
N ALA A 80 4.37 14.79 -16.28
CA ALA A 80 4.81 16.19 -16.44
C ALA A 80 5.66 16.65 -15.25
N LEU A 81 5.24 16.34 -14.01
CA LEU A 81 5.96 16.68 -12.80
C LEU A 81 7.32 15.96 -12.72
N LEU A 82 7.39 14.67 -13.11
CA LEU A 82 8.66 13.94 -13.19
C LEU A 82 9.61 14.53 -14.24
N VAL A 83 9.10 14.95 -15.39
CA VAL A 83 9.88 15.67 -16.41
C VAL A 83 10.39 17.01 -15.85
N MET A 84 9.56 17.77 -15.13
CA MET A 84 9.99 19.01 -14.47
C MET A 84 11.10 18.75 -13.45
N ILE A 85 10.98 17.68 -12.64
CA ILE A 85 12.03 17.28 -11.69
C ILE A 85 13.31 16.87 -12.44
N ALA A 86 13.20 16.16 -13.55
CA ALA A 86 14.34 15.79 -14.39
C ALA A 86 15.14 17.02 -14.86
N LEU A 87 14.44 18.09 -15.22
CA LEU A 87 15.03 19.34 -15.73
C LEU A 87 15.65 20.22 -14.62
N LEU A 88 15.28 20.03 -13.36
CA LEU A 88 15.83 20.79 -12.26
C LEU A 88 17.35 20.60 -12.11
N GLN A 89 17.89 19.40 -12.36
CA GLN A 89 19.31 19.03 -12.28
C GLN A 89 20.04 19.75 -11.11
N PRO A 90 19.63 19.53 -9.86
CA PRO A 90 20.12 20.33 -8.76
C PRO A 90 21.63 20.11 -8.57
N GLN A 91 22.42 21.18 -8.59
CA GLN A 91 23.84 21.14 -8.22
C GLN A 91 24.01 21.02 -6.70
N SER A 92 23.02 21.52 -5.94
CA SER A 92 22.90 21.36 -4.50
C SER A 92 21.43 21.27 -4.12
N LEU A 93 21.07 20.41 -3.17
CA LEU A 93 19.72 20.37 -2.59
C LEU A 93 19.68 21.23 -1.32
N ALA A 94 19.83 22.54 -1.49
CA ALA A 94 19.77 23.50 -0.41
C ALA A 94 18.90 24.73 -0.79
N GLY A 95 18.38 25.42 0.21
CA GLY A 95 17.61 26.64 0.01
C GLY A 95 16.42 26.46 -0.93
N VAL A 96 16.30 27.35 -1.92
CA VAL A 96 15.17 27.42 -2.84
C VAL A 96 15.02 26.16 -3.71
N GLN A 97 16.13 25.51 -4.10
CA GLN A 97 16.06 24.30 -4.94
C GLN A 97 15.44 23.12 -4.18
N LEU A 98 15.75 22.96 -2.91
CA LEU A 98 15.13 21.94 -2.05
C LEU A 98 13.63 22.19 -1.92
N VAL A 99 13.21 23.43 -1.73
CA VAL A 99 11.78 23.80 -1.62
C VAL A 99 11.02 23.46 -2.90
N TRP A 100 11.58 23.77 -4.07
CA TRP A 100 10.97 23.41 -5.35
C TRP A 100 10.87 21.88 -5.55
N LEU A 101 11.95 21.16 -5.26
CA LEU A 101 11.95 19.70 -5.37
C LEU A 101 10.89 19.09 -4.46
N VAL A 102 10.85 19.48 -3.19
CA VAL A 102 9.88 18.98 -2.21
C VAL A 102 8.44 19.33 -2.63
N GLY A 103 8.21 20.55 -3.13
CA GLY A 103 6.90 20.97 -3.65
C GLY A 103 6.44 20.12 -4.83
N LEU A 104 7.30 19.87 -5.81
CA LEU A 104 6.99 19.01 -6.95
C LEU A 104 6.74 17.55 -6.52
N LEU A 105 7.56 17.01 -5.62
CA LEU A 105 7.38 15.67 -5.09
C LEU A 105 6.07 15.53 -4.29
N LEU A 106 5.68 16.56 -3.54
CA LEU A 106 4.40 16.57 -2.84
C LEU A 106 3.23 16.55 -3.84
N LEU A 107 3.32 17.29 -4.95
CA LEU A 107 2.32 17.25 -6.01
C LEU A 107 2.28 15.87 -6.70
N VAL A 108 3.41 15.24 -6.96
CA VAL A 108 3.48 13.86 -7.47
C VAL A 108 2.77 12.90 -6.51
N ASN A 109 3.05 13.01 -5.22
CA ASN A 109 2.43 12.16 -4.19
C ASN A 109 0.91 12.38 -4.10
N PHE A 110 0.47 13.63 -4.15
CA PHE A 110 -0.96 13.97 -4.14
C PHE A 110 -1.68 13.43 -5.39
N ALA A 111 -1.08 13.59 -6.58
CA ALA A 111 -1.63 13.06 -7.82
C ALA A 111 -1.69 11.53 -7.80
N ALA A 112 -0.63 10.86 -7.32
CA ALA A 112 -0.57 9.41 -7.21
C ALA A 112 -1.61 8.87 -6.19
N ALA A 113 -1.75 9.49 -5.02
CA ALA A 113 -2.75 9.12 -4.02
C ALA A 113 -4.18 9.34 -4.54
N THR A 114 -4.41 10.38 -5.35
CA THR A 114 -5.69 10.64 -5.99
C THR A 114 -5.99 9.61 -7.09
N GLN A 115 -4.99 9.27 -7.89
CA GLN A 115 -5.11 8.22 -8.91
C GLN A 115 -5.43 6.85 -8.29
N ASP A 116 -4.86 6.53 -7.14
CA ASP A 116 -5.10 5.29 -6.42
C ASP A 116 -6.58 5.10 -6.06
N ILE A 117 -7.27 6.17 -5.65
CA ILE A 117 -8.73 6.14 -5.43
C ILE A 117 -9.49 5.72 -6.69
N ALA A 118 -9.10 6.26 -7.84
CA ALA A 118 -9.76 5.94 -9.11
C ALA A 118 -9.44 4.51 -9.56
N THR A 119 -8.21 4.04 -9.34
CA THR A 119 -7.78 2.67 -9.69
C THR A 119 -8.43 1.62 -8.80
N ASP A 120 -8.49 1.86 -7.49
CA ASP A 120 -9.19 0.96 -6.54
C ASP A 120 -10.67 0.91 -6.86
N GLY A 121 -11.30 2.06 -7.14
CA GLY A 121 -12.68 2.13 -7.59
C GLY A 121 -12.92 1.38 -8.91
N LEU A 122 -11.97 1.44 -9.87
CA LEU A 122 -12.01 0.67 -11.10
C LEU A 122 -11.93 -0.83 -10.82
N ALA A 123 -11.02 -1.27 -9.95
CA ALA A 123 -10.87 -2.66 -9.57
C ALA A 123 -12.15 -3.22 -8.93
N VAL A 124 -12.73 -2.51 -7.96
CA VAL A 124 -13.98 -2.92 -7.28
C VAL A 124 -15.15 -3.05 -8.26
N THR A 125 -15.25 -2.14 -9.25
CA THR A 125 -16.38 -2.13 -10.19
C THR A 125 -16.22 -3.10 -11.34
N THR A 126 -15.00 -3.46 -11.73
CA THR A 126 -14.72 -4.33 -12.89
C THR A 126 -14.52 -5.79 -12.53
N LEU A 127 -14.06 -6.10 -11.32
CA LEU A 127 -13.76 -7.45 -10.91
C LEU A 127 -15.02 -8.16 -10.40
N ALA A 128 -15.34 -9.32 -11.01
CA ALA A 128 -16.32 -10.21 -10.46
C ALA A 128 -15.89 -10.80 -9.10
N ALA A 129 -16.82 -11.19 -8.24
CA ALA A 129 -16.51 -11.65 -6.89
C ALA A 129 -15.47 -12.78 -6.84
N HIS A 130 -15.51 -13.73 -7.80
CA HIS A 130 -14.54 -14.83 -7.90
C HIS A 130 -13.16 -14.39 -8.42
N GLU A 131 -13.04 -13.20 -9.03
CA GLU A 131 -11.79 -12.66 -9.55
C GLU A 131 -11.07 -11.76 -8.54
N ARG A 132 -11.76 -11.27 -7.51
CA ARG A 132 -11.21 -10.28 -6.56
C ARG A 132 -9.96 -10.78 -5.83
N GLY A 133 -9.89 -12.08 -5.50
CA GLY A 133 -8.69 -12.67 -4.92
C GLY A 133 -7.47 -12.51 -5.83
N TYR A 134 -7.60 -12.85 -7.11
CA TYR A 134 -6.53 -12.67 -8.10
C TYR A 134 -6.27 -11.19 -8.40
N GLY A 135 -7.33 -10.36 -8.44
CA GLY A 135 -7.19 -8.91 -8.61
C GLY A 135 -6.35 -8.27 -7.51
N ASN A 136 -6.58 -8.65 -6.26
CA ASN A 136 -5.78 -8.15 -5.13
C ASN A 136 -4.36 -8.72 -5.09
N SER A 137 -4.16 -9.95 -5.60
CA SER A 137 -2.80 -10.46 -5.81
C SER A 137 -2.02 -9.57 -6.79
N ILE A 138 -2.67 -9.17 -7.88
CA ILE A 138 -2.09 -8.25 -8.87
C ILE A 138 -1.86 -6.86 -8.26
N GLN A 139 -2.79 -6.36 -7.44
CA GLN A 139 -2.63 -5.11 -6.72
C GLN A 139 -1.37 -5.11 -5.85
N VAL A 140 -1.26 -6.08 -4.94
CA VAL A 140 -0.12 -6.17 -4.02
C VAL A 140 1.19 -6.41 -4.77
N SER A 141 1.21 -7.34 -5.74
CA SER A 141 2.42 -7.65 -6.52
C SER A 141 2.84 -6.49 -7.41
N GLY A 142 1.89 -5.88 -8.15
CA GLY A 142 2.17 -4.75 -9.03
C GLY A 142 2.70 -3.54 -8.28
N PHE A 143 2.09 -3.22 -7.15
CA PHE A 143 2.56 -2.14 -6.28
C PHE A 143 3.99 -2.40 -5.77
N ARG A 144 4.31 -3.65 -5.36
CA ARG A 144 5.66 -4.04 -4.95
C ARG A 144 6.68 -3.91 -6.08
N VAL A 145 6.33 -4.37 -7.29
CA VAL A 145 7.20 -4.19 -8.48
C VAL A 145 7.46 -2.69 -8.72
N GLY A 146 6.40 -1.88 -8.68
CA GLY A 146 6.54 -0.42 -8.80
C GLY A 146 7.46 0.19 -7.75
N MET A 147 7.36 -0.27 -6.49
CA MET A 147 8.24 0.19 -5.41
C MET A 147 9.72 -0.14 -5.66
N VAL A 148 10.04 -1.31 -6.22
CA VAL A 148 11.41 -1.68 -6.60
C VAL A 148 11.93 -0.74 -7.69
N VAL A 149 11.11 -0.50 -8.70
CA VAL A 149 11.45 0.38 -9.82
C VAL A 149 11.67 1.82 -9.33
N GLY A 150 10.73 2.37 -8.57
CA GLY A 150 10.84 3.74 -8.07
C GLY A 150 11.90 3.94 -7.00
N GLY A 151 12.21 2.89 -6.20
CA GLY A 151 13.23 2.92 -5.17
C GLY A 151 14.61 2.52 -5.69
N GLY A 152 14.90 1.23 -5.62
CA GLY A 152 16.24 0.70 -5.90
C GLY A 152 16.71 0.89 -7.34
N ALA A 153 15.85 0.61 -8.33
CA ALA A 153 16.24 0.77 -9.73
C ALA A 153 16.50 2.24 -10.08
N THR A 154 15.73 3.17 -9.52
CA THR A 154 15.96 4.62 -9.72
C THR A 154 17.30 5.05 -9.15
N LEU A 155 17.71 4.58 -7.95
CA LEU A 155 19.04 4.88 -7.39
C LEU A 155 20.17 4.34 -8.27
N LEU A 156 20.03 3.13 -8.80
CA LEU A 156 21.01 2.55 -9.73
C LEU A 156 21.11 3.37 -11.01
N LEU A 157 19.98 3.77 -11.60
CA LEU A 157 19.95 4.60 -12.80
C LEU A 157 20.54 5.99 -12.55
N MET A 158 20.31 6.57 -11.39
CA MET A 158 20.93 7.86 -11.01
C MET A 158 22.44 7.75 -10.93
N GLY A 159 22.96 6.66 -10.35
CA GLY A 159 24.41 6.43 -10.26
C GLY A 159 25.09 6.19 -11.60
N THR A 160 24.39 5.62 -12.59
CA THR A 160 24.95 5.26 -13.92
C THR A 160 24.61 6.27 -15.01
N TRP A 161 23.38 6.75 -15.07
CA TRP A 161 22.85 7.59 -16.15
C TRP A 161 22.55 9.03 -15.70
N GLY A 162 22.73 9.32 -14.42
CA GLY A 162 22.52 10.63 -13.82
C GLY A 162 21.05 10.96 -13.53
N TRP A 163 20.86 12.11 -12.89
CA TRP A 163 19.58 12.61 -12.39
C TRP A 163 18.49 12.67 -13.49
N CYS A 164 18.78 13.37 -14.58
CA CYS A 164 17.82 13.64 -15.64
C CYS A 164 17.27 12.32 -16.24
N ASN A 165 18.16 11.40 -16.62
CA ASN A 165 17.79 10.16 -17.26
C ASN A 165 17.02 9.21 -16.32
N ALA A 166 17.31 9.23 -15.02
CA ALA A 166 16.59 8.44 -14.04
C ALA A 166 15.10 8.87 -13.94
N PHE A 167 14.83 10.17 -13.84
CA PHE A 167 13.46 10.68 -13.80
C PHE A 167 12.73 10.56 -15.13
N LEU A 168 13.41 10.78 -16.27
CA LEU A 168 12.83 10.53 -17.60
C LEU A 168 12.51 9.04 -17.80
N GLY A 169 13.36 8.13 -17.31
CA GLY A 169 13.09 6.70 -17.31
C GLY A 169 11.84 6.33 -16.51
N MET A 170 11.66 6.89 -15.31
CA MET A 170 10.43 6.72 -14.52
C MET A 170 9.20 7.26 -15.27
N ALA A 171 9.30 8.45 -15.85
CA ALA A 171 8.22 9.05 -16.63
C ALA A 171 7.84 8.18 -17.84
N LEU A 172 8.82 7.67 -18.57
CA LEU A 172 8.63 6.76 -19.70
C LEU A 172 7.93 5.46 -19.28
N LEU A 173 8.35 4.85 -18.15
CA LEU A 173 7.72 3.64 -17.64
C LEU A 173 6.26 3.86 -17.28
N ILE A 174 5.92 5.01 -16.68
CA ILE A 174 4.53 5.37 -16.38
C ILE A 174 3.73 5.55 -17.68
N VAL A 175 4.29 6.21 -18.69
CA VAL A 175 3.64 6.34 -20.01
C VAL A 175 3.37 4.98 -20.61
N LEU A 176 4.39 4.10 -20.69
CA LEU A 176 4.26 2.77 -21.25
C LEU A 176 3.22 1.91 -20.51
N ALA A 177 3.22 1.97 -19.19
CA ALA A 177 2.25 1.25 -18.36
C ALA A 177 0.82 1.84 -18.45
N THR A 178 0.68 3.09 -18.91
CA THR A 178 -0.63 3.72 -19.16
C THR A 178 -1.23 3.28 -20.52
N LEU A 179 -0.41 2.89 -21.48
CA LEU A 179 -0.88 2.55 -22.84
C LEU A 179 -2.01 1.50 -22.86
N PRO A 180 -1.96 0.38 -22.11
CA PRO A 180 -3.03 -0.61 -22.11
C PRO A 180 -4.41 -0.05 -21.74
N LEU A 181 -4.44 1.03 -20.93
CA LEU A 181 -5.69 1.68 -20.53
C LEU A 181 -6.39 2.37 -21.71
N LEU A 182 -5.68 2.74 -22.77
CA LEU A 182 -6.29 3.37 -23.97
C LEU A 182 -7.31 2.44 -24.61
N TRP A 183 -6.98 1.16 -24.73
CA TRP A 183 -7.83 0.13 -25.36
C TRP A 183 -8.84 -0.49 -24.38
N PHE A 184 -8.66 -0.28 -23.08
CA PHE A 184 -9.60 -0.81 -22.07
C PHE A 184 -10.92 -0.06 -22.14
N ARG A 185 -12.03 -0.80 -22.21
CA ARG A 185 -13.39 -0.26 -22.13
C ARG A 185 -13.90 -0.43 -20.70
N GLU A 186 -14.08 0.67 -20.00
CA GLU A 186 -14.65 0.68 -18.67
C GLU A 186 -16.15 0.32 -18.75
N PRO A 187 -16.63 -0.65 -17.95
CA PRO A 187 -18.05 -0.95 -17.88
C PRO A 187 -18.84 0.28 -17.42
N ALA A 188 -19.98 0.52 -18.06
CA ALA A 188 -20.86 1.63 -17.66
C ALA A 188 -21.34 1.41 -16.23
N LEU A 189 -21.10 2.40 -15.35
CA LEU A 189 -21.69 2.40 -14.02
C LEU A 189 -23.20 2.59 -14.16
N GLN A 190 -23.98 1.60 -13.73
CA GLN A 190 -25.42 1.77 -13.61
C GLN A 190 -25.69 2.75 -12.45
N PRO A 191 -26.42 3.85 -12.69
CA PRO A 191 -26.82 4.73 -11.60
C PRO A 191 -27.75 3.93 -10.66
N GLU A 192 -27.28 3.61 -9.46
CA GLU A 192 -28.21 3.14 -8.44
C GLU A 192 -29.12 4.31 -8.03
N PRO A 193 -30.44 4.08 -7.92
CA PRO A 193 -31.36 5.07 -7.43
C PRO A 193 -30.94 5.50 -6.02
N VAL A 194 -30.53 6.76 -5.85
CA VAL A 194 -30.25 7.31 -4.52
C VAL A 194 -31.58 7.32 -3.76
N ALA A 195 -31.74 6.41 -2.81
CA ALA A 195 -32.91 6.37 -1.95
C ALA A 195 -33.07 7.72 -1.25
N GLY A 196 -34.14 8.45 -1.58
CA GLY A 196 -34.48 9.71 -0.95
C GLY A 196 -34.51 10.96 -1.83
N GLY A 197 -34.41 10.86 -3.17
CA GLY A 197 -34.69 11.99 -4.08
C GLY A 197 -33.79 13.23 -3.98
N ALA A 198 -32.76 13.22 -3.12
CA ALA A 198 -31.83 14.33 -2.97
C ALA A 198 -30.87 14.37 -4.17
N ARG A 199 -30.98 15.39 -5.00
CA ARG A 199 -30.19 15.59 -6.22
C ARG A 199 -28.68 15.57 -6.00
N HIS A 200 -28.19 15.86 -4.79
CA HIS A 200 -26.76 15.85 -4.45
C HIS A 200 -26.54 15.58 -2.96
N PRO A 201 -26.30 14.33 -2.52
CA PRO A 201 -25.93 14.08 -1.13
C PRO A 201 -24.61 14.81 -0.81
N SER A 202 -24.48 15.31 0.41
CA SER A 202 -23.22 15.86 0.93
C SER A 202 -22.10 14.83 0.79
N LEU A 203 -20.85 15.26 0.49
CA LEU A 203 -19.69 14.37 0.41
C LEU A 203 -19.55 13.48 1.66
N TRP A 204 -19.86 14.02 2.82
CA TRP A 204 -19.84 13.29 4.10
C TRP A 204 -21.00 12.30 4.27
N SER A 205 -22.11 12.49 3.54
CA SER A 205 -23.24 11.56 3.58
C SER A 205 -22.91 10.20 2.99
N VAL A 206 -21.90 10.13 2.10
CA VAL A 206 -21.39 8.88 1.52
C VAL A 206 -20.85 7.97 2.63
N PHE A 207 -20.02 8.50 3.51
CA PHE A 207 -19.48 7.72 4.63
C PHE A 207 -20.54 7.36 5.67
N ARG A 208 -21.45 8.31 5.96
CA ARG A 208 -22.56 8.02 6.87
C ARG A 208 -23.49 6.92 6.34
N SER A 209 -23.76 6.91 5.04
CA SER A 209 -24.53 5.85 4.40
C SER A 209 -23.81 4.51 4.40
N PHE A 210 -22.50 4.49 4.19
CA PHE A 210 -21.67 3.28 4.29
C PHE A 210 -21.73 2.67 5.70
N LEU A 211 -21.58 3.49 6.73
CA LEU A 211 -21.67 3.05 8.14
C LEU A 211 -23.05 2.51 8.53
N ARG A 212 -24.09 2.76 7.73
CA ARG A 212 -25.45 2.24 7.94
C ARG A 212 -25.70 0.88 7.26
N VAL A 213 -24.82 0.48 6.35
CA VAL A 213 -24.90 -0.86 5.74
C VAL A 213 -24.74 -1.92 6.83
N PRO A 214 -25.65 -2.91 6.91
CA PRO A 214 -25.56 -3.98 7.91
C PRO A 214 -24.19 -4.68 7.84
N GLY A 215 -23.59 -4.94 9.01
CA GLY A 215 -22.31 -5.63 9.12
C GLY A 215 -21.06 -4.76 8.87
N VAL A 216 -21.17 -3.60 8.21
CA VAL A 216 -20.03 -2.74 7.87
C VAL A 216 -19.25 -2.27 9.11
N ARG A 217 -19.92 -1.93 10.20
CA ARG A 217 -19.24 -1.49 11.43
C ARG A 217 -18.37 -2.59 12.03
N ALA A 218 -18.87 -3.83 12.05
CA ALA A 218 -18.08 -4.99 12.51
C ALA A 218 -16.91 -5.27 11.55
N TRP A 219 -17.14 -5.12 10.25
CA TRP A 219 -16.10 -5.24 9.24
C TRP A 219 -15.01 -4.16 9.39
N LEU A 220 -15.37 -2.90 9.61
CA LEU A 220 -14.40 -1.82 9.84
C LEU A 220 -13.57 -2.04 11.11
N LEU A 221 -14.15 -2.66 12.15
CA LEU A 221 -13.36 -3.10 13.30
C LEU A 221 -12.31 -4.14 12.88
N ILE A 222 -12.68 -5.13 12.05
CA ILE A 222 -11.72 -6.10 11.52
C ILE A 222 -10.61 -5.38 10.76
N VAL A 223 -10.94 -4.48 9.83
CA VAL A 223 -9.97 -3.70 9.06
C VAL A 223 -9.01 -2.93 9.99
N ALA A 224 -9.53 -2.31 11.05
CA ALA A 224 -8.73 -1.55 12.00
C ALA A 224 -7.75 -2.41 12.80
N VAL A 225 -8.15 -3.63 13.19
CA VAL A 225 -7.34 -4.43 14.13
C VAL A 225 -6.50 -5.52 13.48
N PHE A 226 -6.89 -6.02 12.28
CA PHE A 226 -6.32 -7.22 11.67
C PHE A 226 -4.80 -7.16 11.46
N LYS A 227 -4.26 -5.98 11.16
CA LYS A 227 -2.83 -5.77 10.89
C LYS A 227 -2.05 -5.17 12.08
N LEU A 228 -2.66 -5.01 13.26
CA LEU A 228 -1.98 -4.37 14.39
C LEU A 228 -0.77 -5.17 14.89
N GLY A 229 -0.92 -6.50 15.03
CA GLY A 229 0.20 -7.36 15.44
C GLY A 229 1.34 -7.34 14.42
N ASP A 230 1.01 -7.42 13.13
CA ASP A 230 1.97 -7.29 12.03
C ASP A 230 2.71 -5.96 12.06
N SER A 231 1.99 -4.87 12.24
CA SER A 231 2.57 -3.52 12.30
C SER A 231 3.46 -3.33 13.53
N LEU A 232 3.09 -3.93 14.66
CA LEU A 232 3.89 -3.93 15.87
C LEU A 232 5.23 -4.67 15.63
N GLY A 233 5.18 -5.89 15.09
CA GLY A 233 6.38 -6.70 14.84
C GLY A 233 7.27 -6.14 13.74
N SER A 234 6.69 -5.69 12.62
CA SER A 234 7.45 -5.19 11.47
C SER A 234 8.25 -3.91 11.77
N GLY A 235 7.78 -3.09 12.74
CA GLY A 235 8.51 -1.91 13.17
C GLY A 235 9.89 -2.19 13.75
N MET A 236 10.07 -3.34 14.37
CA MET A 236 11.32 -3.75 15.01
C MET A 236 12.10 -4.83 14.24
N ALA A 237 11.62 -5.25 13.08
CA ALA A 237 12.28 -6.31 12.31
C ALA A 237 13.70 -5.92 11.87
N ARG A 238 13.89 -4.73 11.29
CA ARG A 238 15.20 -4.26 10.85
C ARG A 238 16.14 -3.93 12.01
N PRO A 239 15.72 -3.18 13.07
CA PRO A 239 16.54 -2.99 14.26
C PRO A 239 17.02 -4.31 14.87
N LEU A 240 16.15 -5.30 15.02
CA LEU A 240 16.53 -6.62 15.50
C LEU A 240 17.63 -7.23 14.64
N LEU A 241 17.52 -7.19 13.30
CA LEU A 241 18.54 -7.77 12.41
C LEU A 241 19.91 -7.09 12.56
N VAL A 242 19.94 -5.78 12.85
CA VAL A 242 21.18 -5.06 13.19
C VAL A 242 21.74 -5.56 14.51
N ASP A 243 20.91 -5.68 15.55
CA ASP A 243 21.34 -6.03 16.90
C ASP A 243 21.79 -7.49 17.01
N VAL A 244 21.32 -8.38 16.14
CA VAL A 244 21.84 -9.77 16.03
C VAL A 244 23.15 -9.86 15.20
N GLY A 245 23.68 -8.73 14.71
CA GLY A 245 24.99 -8.63 14.09
C GLY A 245 25.03 -8.71 12.57
N LEU A 246 23.89 -8.58 11.88
CA LEU A 246 23.88 -8.52 10.41
C LEU A 246 24.30 -7.13 9.92
N SER A 247 25.11 -7.10 8.88
CA SER A 247 25.50 -5.86 8.20
C SER A 247 24.31 -5.21 7.48
N LEU A 248 24.38 -3.88 7.28
CA LEU A 248 23.35 -3.17 6.53
C LEU A 248 23.18 -3.69 5.10
N GLN A 249 24.27 -4.19 4.47
CA GLN A 249 24.21 -4.84 3.16
C GLN A 249 23.39 -6.12 3.21
N GLU A 250 23.63 -6.99 4.17
CA GLU A 250 22.89 -8.25 4.35
C GLU A 250 21.41 -7.99 4.63
N ILE A 251 21.10 -7.02 5.49
CA ILE A 251 19.72 -6.60 5.77
C ILE A 251 19.06 -6.06 4.50
N GLY A 252 19.78 -5.29 3.70
CA GLY A 252 19.30 -4.79 2.41
C GLY A 252 18.94 -5.92 1.44
N VAL A 253 19.76 -6.97 1.35
CA VAL A 253 19.49 -8.16 0.53
C VAL A 253 18.30 -8.95 1.09
N ILE A 254 18.30 -9.23 2.39
CA ILE A 254 17.26 -10.05 3.04
C ILE A 254 15.90 -9.36 2.96
N SER A 255 15.80 -8.13 3.46
CA SER A 255 14.51 -7.42 3.54
C SER A 255 14.11 -6.76 2.22
N GLY A 256 15.08 -6.28 1.44
CA GLY A 256 14.84 -5.59 0.19
C GLY A 256 14.59 -6.54 -0.99
N VAL A 257 15.50 -7.48 -1.24
CA VAL A 257 15.41 -8.34 -2.42
C VAL A 257 14.61 -9.61 -2.10
N ILE A 258 15.06 -10.39 -1.11
CA ILE A 258 14.43 -11.68 -0.77
C ILE A 258 13.01 -11.44 -0.24
N GLY A 259 12.83 -10.52 0.70
CA GLY A 259 11.51 -10.17 1.24
C GLY A 259 10.52 -9.67 0.19
N MET A 260 11.01 -8.90 -0.82
CA MET A 260 10.18 -8.43 -1.91
C MET A 260 9.70 -9.58 -2.80
N VAL A 261 10.60 -10.47 -3.22
CA VAL A 261 10.26 -11.66 -4.01
C VAL A 261 9.30 -12.55 -3.22
N ALA A 262 9.59 -12.79 -1.95
CA ALA A 262 8.72 -13.54 -1.03
C ALA A 262 7.32 -12.91 -0.92
N SER A 263 7.24 -11.57 -0.84
CA SER A 263 5.95 -10.85 -0.81
C SER A 263 5.14 -11.05 -2.09
N ILE A 264 5.78 -11.04 -3.27
CA ILE A 264 5.10 -11.27 -4.56
C ILE A 264 4.57 -12.71 -4.62
N VAL A 265 5.40 -13.69 -4.26
CA VAL A 265 4.98 -15.09 -4.18
C VAL A 265 3.81 -15.25 -3.22
N GLY A 266 3.91 -14.63 -2.04
CA GLY A 266 2.84 -14.64 -1.04
C GLY A 266 1.55 -14.03 -1.56
N ALA A 267 1.61 -12.89 -2.26
CA ALA A 267 0.43 -12.27 -2.83
C ALA A 267 -0.27 -13.19 -3.85
N LEU A 268 0.48 -13.86 -4.73
CA LEU A 268 -0.06 -14.80 -5.70
C LEU A 268 -0.72 -16.03 -5.02
N LEU A 269 -0.06 -16.59 -4.03
CA LEU A 269 -0.59 -17.70 -3.22
C LEU A 269 -1.83 -17.27 -2.44
N GLY A 270 -1.83 -16.05 -1.89
CA GLY A 270 -2.93 -15.46 -1.15
C GLY A 270 -4.20 -15.33 -1.98
N GLY A 271 -4.09 -14.88 -3.23
CA GLY A 271 -5.24 -14.79 -4.13
C GLY A 271 -5.90 -16.13 -4.39
N ARG A 272 -5.09 -17.16 -4.66
CA ARG A 272 -5.60 -18.53 -4.82
C ARG A 272 -6.23 -19.04 -3.51
N ALA A 273 -5.59 -18.80 -2.37
CA ALA A 273 -6.12 -19.20 -1.07
C ALA A 273 -7.50 -18.58 -0.79
N VAL A 274 -7.69 -17.30 -1.09
CA VAL A 274 -8.99 -16.62 -0.93
C VAL A 274 -10.07 -17.23 -1.84
N VAL A 275 -9.72 -17.53 -3.09
CA VAL A 275 -10.67 -18.13 -4.04
C VAL A 275 -11.09 -19.53 -3.58
N VAL A 276 -10.18 -20.33 -3.04
CA VAL A 276 -10.46 -21.71 -2.62
C VAL A 276 -11.15 -21.76 -1.25
N LEU A 277 -10.68 -20.99 -0.28
CA LEU A 277 -11.16 -21.05 1.12
C LEU A 277 -12.37 -20.15 1.38
N GLY A 278 -12.56 -19.13 0.55
CA GLY A 278 -13.46 -18.00 0.83
C GLY A 278 -12.81 -16.98 1.76
N CYS A 279 -13.29 -15.72 1.72
CA CYS A 279 -12.67 -14.59 2.39
C CYS A 279 -12.49 -14.81 3.91
N ARG A 280 -13.56 -15.20 4.62
CA ARG A 280 -13.52 -15.37 6.09
C ARG A 280 -12.51 -16.44 6.54
N ARG A 281 -12.54 -17.62 5.88
CA ARG A 281 -11.59 -18.70 6.24
C ARG A 281 -10.18 -18.32 5.89
N ALA A 282 -9.95 -17.66 4.76
CA ALA A 282 -8.64 -17.15 4.37
C ALA A 282 -8.10 -16.16 5.41
N LEU A 283 -8.91 -15.20 5.89
CA LEU A 283 -8.51 -14.28 6.94
C LEU A 283 -8.10 -15.01 8.23
N LEU A 284 -8.87 -16.01 8.67
CA LEU A 284 -8.56 -16.77 9.89
C LEU A 284 -7.26 -17.57 9.75
N TRP A 285 -7.13 -18.36 8.67
CA TRP A 285 -5.96 -19.21 8.48
C TRP A 285 -4.68 -18.41 8.18
N LEU A 286 -4.78 -17.43 7.27
CA LEU A 286 -3.62 -16.64 6.86
C LEU A 286 -3.21 -15.65 7.95
N GLY A 287 -4.18 -15.06 8.68
CA GLY A 287 -3.90 -14.23 9.84
C GLY A 287 -3.26 -15.04 10.98
N GLY A 288 -3.74 -16.27 11.23
CA GLY A 288 -3.11 -17.19 12.19
C GLY A 288 -1.68 -17.58 11.81
N LEU A 289 -1.46 -17.94 10.54
CA LEU A 289 -0.11 -18.21 10.02
C LEU A 289 0.80 -16.99 10.14
N GLN A 290 0.29 -15.79 9.87
CA GLN A 290 1.04 -14.55 10.04
C GLN A 290 1.43 -14.32 11.50
N ALA A 291 0.51 -14.53 12.45
CA ALA A 291 0.83 -14.44 13.87
C ALA A 291 1.93 -15.42 14.25
N VAL A 292 1.84 -16.68 13.81
CA VAL A 292 2.86 -17.71 14.09
C VAL A 292 4.20 -17.38 13.44
N SER A 293 4.23 -16.79 12.22
CA SER A 293 5.49 -16.44 11.56
C SER A 293 6.33 -15.43 12.34
N MET A 294 5.69 -14.57 13.15
CA MET A 294 6.40 -13.61 14.00
C MET A 294 7.18 -14.28 15.15
N LEU A 295 6.84 -15.52 15.53
CA LEU A 295 7.64 -16.29 16.49
C LEU A 295 9.06 -16.55 15.95
N GLY A 296 9.26 -16.53 14.64
CA GLY A 296 10.57 -16.60 14.03
C GLY A 296 11.48 -15.44 14.43
N TYR A 297 10.97 -14.23 14.52
CA TYR A 297 11.73 -13.08 15.01
C TYR A 297 12.02 -13.17 16.52
N ALA A 298 11.05 -13.65 17.31
CA ALA A 298 11.31 -13.95 18.73
C ALA A 298 12.42 -14.98 18.89
N TRP A 299 12.43 -16.03 18.07
CA TRP A 299 13.50 -17.04 18.08
C TRP A 299 14.86 -16.44 17.69
N ILE A 300 14.94 -15.64 16.60
CA ILE A 300 16.18 -14.96 16.18
C ILE A 300 16.72 -14.08 17.31
N SER A 301 15.88 -13.34 18.00
CA SER A 301 16.30 -12.44 19.08
C SER A 301 16.94 -13.19 20.26
N HIS A 302 16.61 -14.45 20.45
CA HIS A 302 17.12 -15.27 21.56
C HIS A 302 18.38 -16.04 21.21
N VAL A 303 18.49 -16.58 19.97
CA VAL A 303 19.60 -17.49 19.57
C VAL A 303 20.70 -16.81 18.75
N HIS A 304 20.63 -15.51 18.48
CA HIS A 304 21.57 -14.77 17.62
C HIS A 304 21.83 -15.51 16.30
N ALA A 305 20.76 -15.86 15.63
CA ALA A 305 20.79 -16.70 14.43
C ALA A 305 21.49 -15.97 13.27
N GLY A 306 22.29 -16.71 12.51
CA GLY A 306 23.05 -16.17 11.39
C GLY A 306 22.18 -15.83 10.17
N TRP A 307 22.82 -15.34 9.09
CA TRP A 307 22.21 -14.81 7.87
C TRP A 307 21.10 -15.71 7.28
N TRP A 308 21.35 -17.02 7.17
CA TRP A 308 20.39 -17.97 6.58
C TRP A 308 19.08 -18.09 7.37
N ALA A 309 19.19 -18.09 8.69
CA ALA A 309 18.02 -18.14 9.56
C ALA A 309 17.22 -16.84 9.48
N ALA A 310 17.89 -15.70 9.46
CA ALA A 310 17.25 -14.40 9.25
C ALA A 310 16.55 -14.32 7.88
N ALA A 311 17.22 -14.74 6.81
CA ALA A 311 16.65 -14.79 5.46
C ALA A 311 15.41 -15.71 5.40
N PHE A 312 15.44 -16.85 6.06
CA PHE A 312 14.32 -17.79 6.12
C PHE A 312 13.12 -17.19 6.86
N VAL A 313 13.33 -16.62 8.05
CA VAL A 313 12.26 -16.02 8.86
C VAL A 313 11.63 -14.84 8.13
N VAL A 314 12.45 -13.94 7.58
CA VAL A 314 11.96 -12.79 6.80
C VAL A 314 11.17 -13.27 5.58
N SER A 315 11.65 -14.30 4.88
CA SER A 315 10.94 -14.84 3.71
C SER A 315 9.57 -15.38 4.08
N ILE A 316 9.47 -16.19 5.12
CA ILE A 316 8.19 -16.77 5.57
C ILE A 316 7.23 -15.66 6.00
N GLU A 317 7.70 -14.72 6.81
CA GLU A 317 6.85 -13.59 7.26
C GLU A 317 6.33 -12.79 6.07
N HIS A 318 7.18 -12.46 5.09
CA HIS A 318 6.78 -11.70 3.91
C HIS A 318 5.80 -12.48 3.01
N VAL A 319 5.98 -13.80 2.84
CA VAL A 319 5.02 -14.66 2.13
C VAL A 319 3.67 -14.62 2.82
N VAL A 320 3.64 -14.97 4.10
CA VAL A 320 2.37 -15.11 4.83
C VAL A 320 1.70 -13.75 5.07
N GLY A 321 2.49 -12.72 5.37
CA GLY A 321 2.03 -11.35 5.53
C GLY A 321 1.35 -10.80 4.28
N SER A 322 1.91 -11.09 3.09
CA SER A 322 1.30 -10.72 1.81
C SER A 322 0.04 -11.54 1.50
N MET A 323 0.03 -12.85 1.82
CA MET A 323 -1.17 -13.67 1.71
C MET A 323 -2.33 -13.10 2.55
N ALA A 324 -2.06 -12.75 3.81
CA ALA A 324 -3.04 -12.16 4.72
C ALA A 324 -3.53 -10.78 4.24
N THR A 325 -2.64 -9.97 3.65
CA THR A 325 -2.99 -8.67 3.06
C THR A 325 -3.94 -8.83 1.87
N VAL A 326 -3.69 -9.79 0.98
CA VAL A 326 -4.58 -10.09 -0.15
C VAL A 326 -5.96 -10.52 0.34
N ALA A 327 -6.03 -11.35 1.38
CA ALA A 327 -7.29 -11.76 1.98
C ALA A 327 -8.07 -10.56 2.56
N LEU A 328 -7.39 -9.66 3.27
CA LEU A 328 -7.99 -8.45 3.82
C LEU A 328 -8.52 -7.52 2.72
N TYR A 329 -7.71 -7.25 1.70
CA TYR A 329 -8.11 -6.38 0.59
C TYR A 329 -9.27 -6.96 -0.22
N THR A 330 -9.34 -8.30 -0.35
CA THR A 330 -10.49 -8.95 -0.99
C THR A 330 -11.76 -8.72 -0.18
N GLY A 331 -11.70 -8.88 1.14
CA GLY A 331 -12.84 -8.56 2.00
C GLY A 331 -13.23 -7.08 1.95
N MET A 332 -12.25 -6.17 1.86
CA MET A 332 -12.52 -4.74 1.67
C MET A 332 -13.27 -4.48 0.36
N MET A 333 -12.90 -5.14 -0.74
CA MET A 333 -13.60 -5.02 -2.02
C MET A 333 -15.03 -5.63 -1.95
N ASP A 334 -15.20 -6.74 -1.22
CA ASP A 334 -16.49 -7.43 -1.11
C ASP A 334 -17.56 -6.60 -0.40
N VAL A 335 -17.15 -5.72 0.51
CA VAL A 335 -18.05 -4.85 1.29
C VAL A 335 -18.32 -3.50 0.61
N CYS A 336 -17.56 -3.14 -0.43
CA CYS A 336 -17.74 -1.88 -1.15
C CYS A 336 -19.02 -1.88 -1.99
N ARG A 337 -19.73 -0.74 -1.95
CA ARG A 337 -20.85 -0.46 -2.86
C ARG A 337 -20.31 -0.02 -4.22
N LYS A 338 -20.86 -0.55 -5.31
CA LYS A 338 -20.40 -0.23 -6.69
C LYS A 338 -20.55 1.25 -7.01
N SER A 339 -21.60 1.90 -6.52
CA SER A 339 -21.87 3.35 -6.73
C SER A 339 -20.87 4.27 -6.01
N CYS A 340 -20.24 3.82 -4.92
CA CYS A 340 -19.29 4.59 -4.11
C CYS A 340 -17.98 3.82 -3.89
N ALA A 341 -17.58 3.02 -4.89
CA ALA A 341 -16.49 2.05 -4.78
C ALA A 341 -15.14 2.67 -4.35
N GLY A 342 -14.81 3.82 -4.93
CA GLY A 342 -13.59 4.55 -4.57
C GLY A 342 -13.62 5.05 -3.13
N SER A 343 -14.72 5.66 -2.70
CA SER A 343 -14.88 6.18 -1.33
C SER A 343 -14.88 5.09 -0.28
N ASP A 344 -15.64 4.01 -0.53
CA ASP A 344 -15.80 2.92 0.42
C ASP A 344 -14.47 2.15 0.62
N PHE A 345 -13.76 1.86 -0.47
CA PHE A 345 -12.45 1.20 -0.39
C PHE A 345 -11.40 2.10 0.25
N THR A 346 -11.34 3.37 -0.17
CA THR A 346 -10.37 4.33 0.35
C THR A 346 -10.55 4.62 1.83
N LEU A 347 -11.80 4.71 2.32
CA LEU A 347 -12.06 4.84 3.77
C LEU A 347 -11.46 3.68 4.56
N GLN A 348 -11.66 2.44 4.07
CA GLN A 348 -11.11 1.24 4.69
C GLN A 348 -9.57 1.23 4.64
N ALA A 349 -8.98 1.57 3.49
CA ALA A 349 -7.53 1.63 3.32
C ALA A 349 -6.89 2.70 4.23
N SER A 350 -7.53 3.86 4.37
CA SER A 350 -7.06 4.93 5.27
C SER A 350 -7.20 4.54 6.74
N LEU A 351 -8.28 3.84 7.12
CA LEU A 351 -8.46 3.31 8.47
C LEU A 351 -7.36 2.29 8.81
N LEU A 352 -7.10 1.35 7.89
CA LEU A 352 -6.02 0.37 8.02
C LEU A 352 -4.66 1.04 8.16
N ALA A 353 -4.33 1.99 7.28
CA ALA A 353 -3.06 2.71 7.31
C ALA A 353 -2.87 3.52 8.60
N GLY A 354 -3.92 4.21 9.05
CA GLY A 354 -3.90 5.00 10.28
C GLY A 354 -3.70 4.12 11.53
N ALA A 355 -4.48 3.05 11.66
CA ALA A 355 -4.37 2.11 12.78
C ALA A 355 -2.99 1.41 12.81
N SER A 356 -2.55 0.90 11.66
CA SER A 356 -1.23 0.28 11.50
C SER A 356 -0.09 1.25 11.79
N GLY A 357 -0.17 2.48 11.28
CA GLY A 357 0.85 3.50 11.49
C GLY A 357 1.01 3.89 12.96
N LEU A 358 -0.09 4.03 13.70
CA LEU A 358 -0.06 4.32 15.13
C LEU A 358 0.65 3.22 15.92
N VAL A 359 0.33 1.95 15.64
CA VAL A 359 0.94 0.81 16.33
C VAL A 359 2.41 0.63 15.92
N TYR A 360 2.73 0.88 14.65
CA TYR A 360 4.12 0.90 14.18
C TYR A 360 4.98 1.91 14.95
N LEU A 361 4.46 3.10 15.24
CA LEU A 361 5.15 4.11 16.06
C LEU A 361 5.38 3.64 17.51
N LEU A 362 4.47 2.83 18.05
CA LEU A 362 4.57 2.29 19.40
C LEU A 362 5.54 1.09 19.50
N SER A 363 5.96 0.51 18.37
CA SER A 363 6.80 -0.69 18.36
C SER A 363 8.15 -0.49 19.05
N GLY A 364 8.78 0.67 18.85
CA GLY A 364 10.05 1.02 19.51
C GLY A 364 9.93 1.08 21.02
N PHE A 365 8.88 1.71 21.54
CA PHE A 365 8.64 1.79 23.01
C PHE A 365 8.43 0.40 23.61
N SER A 366 7.69 -0.47 22.92
CA SER A 366 7.45 -1.84 23.35
C SER A 366 8.72 -2.67 23.37
N ALA A 367 9.57 -2.57 22.33
CA ALA A 367 10.83 -3.30 22.25
C ALA A 367 11.85 -2.81 23.28
N ASP A 368 11.93 -1.51 23.50
CA ASP A 368 12.81 -0.91 24.51
C ASP A 368 12.44 -1.37 25.94
N GLN A 369 11.14 -1.38 26.26
CA GLN A 369 10.65 -1.72 27.61
C GLN A 369 10.70 -3.23 27.90
N PHE A 370 10.37 -4.09 26.92
CA PHE A 370 10.18 -5.53 27.15
C PHE A 370 11.27 -6.39 26.52
N GLY A 371 12.18 -5.82 25.73
CA GLY A 371 13.13 -6.54 24.88
C GLY A 371 12.46 -7.19 23.66
N TYR A 372 13.25 -7.54 22.64
CA TYR A 372 12.74 -8.06 21.37
C TYR A 372 11.92 -9.34 21.53
N PHE A 373 12.35 -10.29 22.37
CA PHE A 373 11.66 -11.56 22.55
C PHE A 373 10.21 -11.34 23.02
N ASN A 374 10.03 -10.60 24.11
CA ASN A 374 8.70 -10.32 24.66
C ASN A 374 7.88 -9.40 23.77
N HIS A 375 8.53 -8.47 23.05
CA HIS A 375 7.90 -7.61 22.05
C HIS A 375 7.25 -8.46 20.94
N TYR A 376 7.95 -9.45 20.38
CA TYR A 376 7.38 -10.33 19.37
C TYR A 376 6.30 -11.26 19.93
N LEU A 377 6.41 -11.73 21.16
CA LEU A 377 5.33 -12.47 21.82
C LEU A 377 4.09 -11.61 21.99
N LEU A 378 4.26 -10.33 22.33
CA LEU A 378 3.15 -9.36 22.39
C LEU A 378 2.54 -9.14 20.99
N ALA A 379 3.36 -9.00 19.95
CA ALA A 379 2.89 -8.86 18.57
C ALA A 379 2.06 -10.08 18.13
N VAL A 380 2.50 -11.31 18.47
CA VAL A 380 1.74 -12.54 18.26
C VAL A 380 0.42 -12.53 19.01
N ALA A 381 0.43 -12.17 20.28
CA ALA A 381 -0.79 -12.10 21.11
C ALA A 381 -1.80 -11.09 20.52
N VAL A 382 -1.34 -9.90 20.12
CA VAL A 382 -2.17 -8.87 19.47
C VAL A 382 -2.73 -9.39 18.16
N ALA A 383 -1.91 -10.05 17.32
CA ALA A 383 -2.35 -10.62 16.05
C ALA A 383 -3.42 -11.71 16.25
N LEU A 384 -3.26 -12.61 17.23
CA LEU A 384 -4.24 -13.66 17.53
C LEU A 384 -5.55 -13.06 18.09
N LEU A 385 -5.48 -12.08 18.97
CA LEU A 385 -6.65 -11.37 19.48
C LEU A 385 -7.40 -10.64 18.36
N ALA A 386 -6.68 -10.09 17.38
CA ALA A 386 -7.27 -9.44 16.21
C ALA A 386 -8.06 -10.40 15.30
N LEU A 387 -7.92 -11.71 15.47
CA LEU A 387 -8.74 -12.70 14.74
C LEU A 387 -10.12 -12.92 15.39
N LEU A 388 -10.32 -12.54 16.65
CA LEU A 388 -11.61 -12.72 17.33
C LEU A 388 -12.76 -12.03 16.59
N PRO A 389 -12.67 -10.75 16.16
CA PRO A 389 -13.72 -10.14 15.36
C PRO A 389 -13.99 -10.90 14.04
N VAL A 390 -12.94 -11.45 13.38
CA VAL A 390 -13.09 -12.24 12.16
C VAL A 390 -13.84 -13.55 12.44
N TYR A 391 -13.56 -14.19 13.60
CA TYR A 391 -14.23 -15.44 14.00
C TYR A 391 -15.75 -15.24 14.19
N PHE A 392 -16.15 -14.13 14.79
CA PHE A 392 -17.57 -13.82 15.00
C PHE A 392 -18.25 -13.17 13.79
N TRP A 393 -17.47 -12.66 12.82
CA TRP A 393 -18.00 -12.03 11.63
C TRP A 393 -18.66 -13.05 10.71
N ARG A 394 -19.90 -12.77 10.31
CA ARG A 394 -20.63 -13.55 9.31
C ARG A 394 -20.48 -12.84 7.97
N ASP A 395 -19.99 -13.59 6.97
CA ASP A 395 -19.85 -13.09 5.60
C ASP A 395 -21.24 -12.73 5.07
N GLN A 396 -21.55 -11.46 5.12
CA GLN A 396 -22.76 -10.91 4.51
C GLN A 396 -22.34 -10.41 3.13
N ARG A 397 -22.33 -11.31 2.14
CA ARG A 397 -22.14 -10.87 0.77
C ARG A 397 -23.29 -9.93 0.44
N VAL A 398 -22.98 -8.69 0.17
CA VAL A 398 -23.92 -7.73 -0.42
C VAL A 398 -24.11 -8.20 -1.87
N GLU A 399 -25.23 -8.89 -2.13
CA GLU A 399 -25.68 -9.30 -3.46
C GLU A 399 -25.93 -8.08 -4.35
#